data_81f6c674f76a89866974fd06bcaf0d5c
#
_entry.id   81f6c674f76a89866974fd06bcaf0d5c
#
_cell.length_a   1.000
_cell.length_b   1.000
_cell.length_c   1.000
_cell.angle_alpha   90.00
_cell.angle_beta   90.00
_cell.angle_gamma   90.00
#
_symmetry.space_group_name_H-M   'P 1'
#
loop_
_entity.id
_entity.type
_entity.pdbx_description
1 polymer ?
#
loop_
_entity_poly.entity_id
_entity_poly.type
_entity_poly.pdbx_seq_one_letter_code
_entity_poly.pdbx_strand_id
1 'polypeptide(L)'
;MSDQILATTGQRFLDTYSDNDSQYKALLAAGAQFARGNGIQLGVALTEAQQRQLTTDLVWLVEQTVTLPDGTTESVLVPQVYLLVREGDLQGDGTLMAGRNVKLVAEGDIANSGTIGAREATVMTAGNIVNQGGGLIQGATVDLAAREDLTNLVSLIKGDNIALKAGRDIALTSTAASENFGSTWGTRVSGVSRVEAGNLNLHAGRDIALTAAQVSVKDDARLQAGRDIALETLTESHGESLVLNARNRHRLSTSAEIGSTVTAGGNLTLVAGQDANARAAEVTAGKQLAVGAGRDINLVAGAETGSAYDEVRYKTKRFLSSKTTHTITSSDWEQAKASTFTGDT
;
A
#
# COMPACT_ATOMS: atom_id res chain seq x y z
N MET A 1 -6.82 -10.31 -16.49
CA MET A 1 -8.14 -10.19 -15.81
C MET A 1 -7.99 -10.09 -14.30
N SER A 2 -7.44 -11.06 -13.60
CA SER A 2 -7.26 -10.98 -12.12
C SER A 2 -6.51 -9.72 -11.68
N ASP A 3 -5.48 -9.32 -12.42
CA ASP A 3 -4.73 -8.09 -12.14
C ASP A 3 -5.57 -6.82 -12.39
N GLN A 4 -6.48 -6.84 -13.36
CA GLN A 4 -7.41 -5.73 -13.60
C GLN A 4 -8.42 -5.62 -12.47
N ILE A 5 -8.98 -6.74 -11.99
CA ILE A 5 -9.89 -6.76 -10.84
C ILE A 5 -9.16 -6.28 -9.60
N LEU A 6 -7.98 -6.81 -9.32
CA LEU A 6 -7.16 -6.41 -8.18
C LEU A 6 -6.79 -4.92 -8.22
N ALA A 7 -6.40 -4.42 -9.40
CA ALA A 7 -6.05 -3.00 -9.58
C ALA A 7 -7.24 -2.05 -9.40
N THR A 8 -8.46 -2.51 -9.70
CA THR A 8 -9.67 -1.68 -9.64
C THR A 8 -10.39 -1.78 -8.31
N THR A 9 -10.43 -2.97 -7.69
CA THR A 9 -11.23 -3.23 -6.48
C THR A 9 -10.40 -3.48 -5.22
N GLY A 10 -9.07 -3.67 -5.37
CA GLY A 10 -8.21 -4.10 -4.27
C GLY A 10 -8.42 -5.56 -3.85
N GLN A 11 -9.35 -6.27 -4.47
CA GLN A 11 -9.69 -7.66 -4.18
C GLN A 11 -9.29 -8.59 -5.33
N ARG A 12 -8.91 -9.83 -5.00
CA ARG A 12 -8.56 -10.84 -6.00
C ARG A 12 -9.81 -11.44 -6.67
N PHE A 13 -10.89 -11.54 -5.91
CA PHE A 13 -12.18 -12.07 -6.35
C PHE A 13 -13.29 -11.06 -6.05
N LEU A 14 -14.26 -10.98 -6.95
CA LEU A 14 -15.51 -10.24 -6.71
C LEU A 14 -16.42 -11.09 -5.80
N ASP A 15 -17.23 -10.45 -5.00
CA ASP A 15 -18.01 -10.92 -3.84
C ASP A 15 -18.44 -12.40 -3.75
N THR A 16 -18.72 -13.05 -4.86
CA THR A 16 -19.32 -14.41 -4.85
C THR A 16 -18.40 -15.49 -5.36
N TYR A 17 -17.17 -15.15 -5.78
CA TYR A 17 -16.27 -16.10 -6.42
C TYR A 17 -15.11 -16.47 -5.50
N SER A 18 -14.74 -17.74 -5.49
CA SER A 18 -13.64 -18.30 -4.71
C SER A 18 -12.46 -18.78 -5.57
N ASP A 19 -12.63 -18.84 -6.90
CA ASP A 19 -11.61 -19.26 -7.84
C ASP A 19 -11.65 -18.48 -9.16
N ASN A 20 -10.51 -18.43 -9.87
CA ASN A 20 -10.37 -17.68 -11.10
C ASN A 20 -11.23 -18.22 -12.27
N ASP A 21 -11.45 -19.52 -12.33
CA ASP A 21 -12.13 -20.17 -13.44
C ASP A 21 -13.63 -19.87 -13.42
N SER A 22 -14.28 -20.05 -12.27
CA SER A 22 -15.69 -19.74 -12.07
C SER A 22 -15.96 -18.24 -12.26
N GLN A 23 -15.11 -17.38 -11.71
CA GLN A 23 -15.20 -15.93 -11.90
C GLN A 23 -15.10 -15.55 -13.38
N TYR A 24 -14.07 -16.04 -14.09
CA TYR A 24 -13.87 -15.71 -15.49
C TYR A 24 -15.04 -16.17 -16.38
N LYS A 25 -15.52 -17.41 -16.20
CA LYS A 25 -16.66 -17.95 -16.96
C LYS A 25 -17.94 -17.15 -16.76
N ALA A 26 -18.23 -16.79 -15.51
CA ALA A 26 -19.42 -16.01 -15.19
C ALA A 26 -19.36 -14.58 -15.76
N LEU A 27 -18.25 -13.90 -15.60
CA LEU A 27 -18.05 -12.55 -16.12
C LEU A 27 -18.06 -12.49 -17.66
N LEU A 28 -17.48 -13.50 -18.33
CA LEU A 28 -17.50 -13.60 -19.78
C LEU A 28 -18.91 -13.90 -20.31
N ALA A 29 -19.66 -14.77 -19.62
CA ALA A 29 -21.07 -15.03 -19.95
C ALA A 29 -21.94 -13.79 -19.82
N ALA A 30 -21.76 -13.01 -18.74
CA ALA A 30 -22.43 -11.73 -18.53
C ALA A 30 -22.09 -10.73 -19.65
N GLY A 31 -20.82 -10.64 -20.05
CA GLY A 31 -20.37 -9.80 -21.17
C GLY A 31 -21.03 -10.19 -22.50
N ALA A 32 -21.08 -11.47 -22.80
CA ALA A 32 -21.73 -11.97 -24.01
C ALA A 32 -23.25 -11.72 -24.02
N GLN A 33 -23.89 -11.77 -22.86
CA GLN A 33 -25.32 -11.45 -22.73
C GLN A 33 -25.56 -9.94 -22.92
N PHE A 34 -24.77 -9.10 -22.26
CA PHE A 34 -24.87 -7.66 -22.37
C PHE A 34 -24.62 -7.17 -23.81
N ALA A 35 -23.58 -7.69 -24.47
CA ALA A 35 -23.25 -7.34 -25.84
C ALA A 35 -24.37 -7.71 -26.83
N ARG A 36 -25.00 -8.88 -26.68
CA ARG A 36 -26.16 -9.29 -27.48
C ARG A 36 -27.36 -8.36 -27.29
N GLY A 37 -27.64 -7.97 -26.04
CA GLY A 37 -28.74 -7.07 -25.71
C GLY A 37 -28.55 -5.64 -26.24
N ASN A 38 -27.29 -5.20 -26.42
CA ASN A 38 -26.96 -3.82 -26.84
C ASN A 38 -26.32 -3.74 -28.23
N GLY A 39 -26.29 -4.83 -29.00
CA GLY A 39 -25.77 -4.85 -30.37
C GLY A 39 -24.26 -4.55 -30.47
N ILE A 40 -23.48 -4.90 -29.46
CA ILE A 40 -22.04 -4.62 -29.41
C ILE A 40 -21.29 -5.70 -30.15
N GLN A 41 -20.42 -5.31 -31.08
CA GLN A 41 -19.61 -6.23 -31.86
C GLN A 41 -18.37 -6.66 -31.05
N LEU A 42 -17.94 -7.91 -31.28
CA LEU A 42 -16.70 -8.43 -30.69
C LEU A 42 -15.51 -7.58 -31.11
N GLY A 43 -14.62 -7.29 -30.18
CA GLY A 43 -13.45 -6.41 -30.39
C GLY A 43 -13.71 -4.94 -30.09
N VAL A 44 -14.95 -4.49 -30.00
CA VAL A 44 -15.30 -3.08 -29.71
C VAL A 44 -15.45 -2.87 -28.21
N ALA A 45 -14.71 -1.88 -27.66
CA ALA A 45 -14.83 -1.50 -26.26
C ALA A 45 -16.20 -0.89 -25.96
N LEU A 46 -16.68 -1.08 -24.72
CA LEU A 46 -17.91 -0.42 -24.25
C LEU A 46 -17.71 1.09 -24.12
N THR A 47 -18.65 1.84 -24.69
CA THR A 47 -18.70 3.29 -24.48
C THR A 47 -19.10 3.64 -23.06
N GLU A 48 -18.81 4.86 -22.60
CA GLU A 48 -19.22 5.33 -21.25
C GLU A 48 -20.75 5.22 -21.05
N ALA A 49 -21.54 5.51 -22.09
CA ALA A 49 -22.99 5.38 -22.02
C ALA A 49 -23.45 3.93 -21.82
N GLN A 50 -22.77 2.98 -22.44
CA GLN A 50 -23.03 1.55 -22.25
C GLN A 50 -22.55 1.06 -20.89
N GLN A 51 -21.40 1.54 -20.39
CA GLN A 51 -20.91 1.22 -19.05
C GLN A 51 -21.88 1.69 -17.96
N ARG A 52 -22.52 2.84 -18.12
CA ARG A 52 -23.57 3.31 -17.20
C ARG A 52 -24.85 2.48 -17.20
N GLN A 53 -25.06 1.63 -18.19
CA GLN A 53 -26.20 0.72 -18.30
C GLN A 53 -25.91 -0.69 -17.77
N LEU A 54 -24.72 -0.92 -17.23
CA LEU A 54 -24.37 -2.21 -16.65
C LEU A 54 -25.28 -2.52 -15.46
N THR A 55 -25.74 -3.73 -15.39
CA THR A 55 -26.53 -4.27 -14.27
C THR A 55 -25.76 -5.35 -13.50
N THR A 56 -24.60 -5.74 -13.99
CA THR A 56 -23.68 -6.72 -13.39
C THR A 56 -22.26 -6.48 -13.88
N ASP A 57 -21.28 -6.98 -13.13
CA ASP A 57 -19.90 -7.03 -13.58
C ASP A 57 -19.77 -7.94 -14.78
N LEU A 58 -18.90 -7.58 -15.71
CA LEU A 58 -18.69 -8.38 -16.90
C LEU A 58 -17.26 -8.28 -17.44
N VAL A 59 -16.88 -9.27 -18.23
CA VAL A 59 -15.66 -9.26 -19.05
C VAL A 59 -16.09 -9.24 -20.52
N TRP A 60 -15.50 -8.34 -21.30
CA TRP A 60 -15.70 -8.27 -22.73
C TRP A 60 -14.35 -8.33 -23.46
N LEU A 61 -14.31 -8.98 -24.61
CA LEU A 61 -13.11 -9.09 -25.43
C LEU A 61 -13.00 -7.87 -26.33
N VAL A 62 -11.94 -7.09 -26.15
CA VAL A 62 -11.66 -5.85 -26.87
C VAL A 62 -10.41 -6.04 -27.73
N GLU A 63 -10.45 -5.53 -28.94
CA GLU A 63 -9.32 -5.56 -29.86
C GLU A 63 -8.24 -4.56 -29.40
N GLN A 64 -7.02 -5.06 -29.25
CA GLN A 64 -5.84 -4.25 -28.93
C GLN A 64 -4.69 -4.59 -29.86
N THR A 65 -3.99 -3.56 -30.33
CA THR A 65 -2.76 -3.73 -31.09
C THR A 65 -1.60 -3.96 -30.15
N VAL A 66 -0.93 -5.10 -30.29
CA VAL A 66 0.27 -5.45 -29.53
C VAL A 66 1.48 -5.45 -30.45
N THR A 67 2.61 -4.99 -29.95
CA THR A 67 3.89 -5.06 -30.67
C THR A 67 4.61 -6.34 -30.23
N LEU A 68 4.92 -7.20 -31.19
CA LEU A 68 5.66 -8.43 -30.98
C LEU A 68 7.16 -8.14 -30.78
N PRO A 69 7.94 -9.09 -30.21
CA PRO A 69 9.38 -8.93 -29.99
C PRO A 69 10.20 -8.67 -31.27
N ASP A 70 9.67 -9.03 -32.43
CA ASP A 70 10.26 -8.78 -33.75
C ASP A 70 9.95 -7.38 -34.32
N GLY A 71 9.21 -6.54 -33.58
CA GLY A 71 8.81 -5.19 -33.97
C GLY A 71 7.54 -5.14 -34.85
N THR A 72 6.94 -6.27 -35.22
CA THR A 72 5.67 -6.30 -35.93
C THR A 72 4.50 -6.03 -34.97
N THR A 73 3.39 -5.53 -35.49
CA THR A 73 2.17 -5.29 -34.71
C THR A 73 1.08 -6.24 -35.15
N GLU A 74 0.42 -6.88 -34.16
CA GLU A 74 -0.76 -7.70 -34.40
C GLU A 74 -1.95 -7.19 -33.57
N SER A 75 -3.15 -7.38 -34.13
CA SER A 75 -4.40 -7.09 -33.43
C SER A 75 -4.89 -8.35 -32.72
N VAL A 76 -5.03 -8.28 -31.41
CA VAL A 76 -5.44 -9.41 -30.56
C VAL A 76 -6.65 -9.03 -29.72
N LEU A 77 -7.49 -10.01 -29.44
CA LEU A 77 -8.62 -9.84 -28.52
C LEU A 77 -8.14 -10.05 -27.08
N VAL A 78 -8.22 -9.01 -26.27
CA VAL A 78 -7.84 -9.07 -24.85
C VAL A 78 -9.09 -8.92 -23.96
N PRO A 79 -9.15 -9.65 -22.84
CA PRO A 79 -10.25 -9.51 -21.90
C PRO A 79 -10.13 -8.17 -21.16
N GLN A 80 -11.16 -7.34 -21.30
CA GLN A 80 -11.36 -6.09 -20.56
C GLN A 80 -12.44 -6.31 -19.50
N VAL A 81 -12.12 -5.99 -18.25
CA VAL A 81 -13.07 -6.06 -17.12
C VAL A 81 -13.85 -4.75 -17.07
N TYR A 82 -15.17 -4.84 -16.96
CA TYR A 82 -16.07 -3.73 -16.70
C TYR A 82 -16.86 -4.04 -15.44
N LEU A 83 -16.69 -3.21 -14.43
CA LEU A 83 -17.30 -3.41 -13.12
C LEU A 83 -18.53 -2.52 -12.99
N LEU A 84 -19.60 -3.11 -12.46
CA LEU A 84 -20.74 -2.35 -11.96
C LEU A 84 -20.33 -1.77 -10.61
N VAL A 85 -20.24 -0.45 -10.53
CA VAL A 85 -19.97 0.23 -9.26
C VAL A 85 -21.19 0.06 -8.35
N ARG A 86 -21.03 -0.72 -7.27
CA ARG A 86 -22.03 -0.92 -6.22
C ARG A 86 -21.65 -0.11 -4.99
N GLU A 87 -22.65 0.18 -4.18
CA GLU A 87 -22.41 0.78 -2.86
C GLU A 87 -21.56 -0.19 -2.01
N GLY A 88 -20.32 0.21 -1.66
CA GLY A 88 -19.34 -0.63 -0.96
C GLY A 88 -18.20 -1.21 -1.81
N ASP A 89 -18.30 -1.22 -3.15
CA ASP A 89 -17.22 -1.68 -4.03
C ASP A 89 -16.06 -0.66 -4.17
N LEU A 90 -16.32 0.58 -3.83
CA LEU A 90 -15.29 1.62 -3.74
C LEU A 90 -14.76 1.63 -2.30
N GLN A 91 -13.51 1.28 -2.13
CA GLN A 91 -12.80 1.55 -0.87
C GLN A 91 -12.61 3.07 -0.76
N GLY A 92 -13.32 3.66 0.16
CA GLY A 92 -13.61 5.06 0.31
C GLY A 92 -15.12 5.26 0.29
N ASP A 93 -15.61 6.43 0.62
CA ASP A 93 -17.05 6.75 0.60
C ASP A 93 -17.68 6.76 -0.82
N GLY A 94 -16.97 6.27 -1.82
CA GLY A 94 -17.41 6.21 -3.22
C GLY A 94 -17.42 7.56 -3.94
N THR A 95 -16.95 8.62 -3.31
CA THR A 95 -16.89 9.95 -3.91
C THR A 95 -15.87 10.00 -5.03
N LEU A 96 -16.29 10.44 -6.20
CA LEU A 96 -15.43 10.67 -7.36
C LEU A 96 -15.50 12.12 -7.80
N MET A 97 -14.36 12.80 -7.77
CA MET A 97 -14.16 14.09 -8.42
C MET A 97 -13.13 13.93 -9.55
N ALA A 98 -13.54 14.09 -10.80
CA ALA A 98 -12.66 13.88 -11.93
C ALA A 98 -12.85 14.96 -13.01
N GLY A 99 -11.75 15.31 -13.69
CA GLY A 99 -11.76 16.31 -14.75
C GLY A 99 -10.46 16.32 -15.57
N ARG A 100 -10.36 17.27 -16.52
CA ARG A 100 -9.08 17.56 -17.16
C ARG A 100 -8.12 18.19 -16.15
N ASN A 101 -8.61 19.21 -15.44
CA ASN A 101 -7.96 19.86 -14.31
C ASN A 101 -8.95 19.92 -13.16
N VAL A 102 -8.48 19.63 -11.96
CA VAL A 102 -9.23 19.73 -10.71
C VAL A 102 -8.52 20.75 -9.82
N LYS A 103 -9.21 21.80 -9.43
CA LYS A 103 -8.68 22.79 -8.49
C LYS A 103 -9.65 22.93 -7.31
N LEU A 104 -9.15 22.66 -6.12
CA LEU A 104 -9.89 22.81 -4.87
C LEU A 104 -9.21 23.87 -4.00
N VAL A 105 -10.01 24.82 -3.52
CA VAL A 105 -9.54 25.85 -2.60
C VAL A 105 -10.53 25.92 -1.46
N ALA A 106 -10.06 25.73 -0.24
CA ALA A 106 -10.86 25.85 0.97
C ALA A 106 -10.13 26.76 2.00
N GLU A 107 -10.88 27.58 2.69
CA GLU A 107 -10.35 28.30 3.85
C GLU A 107 -10.17 27.35 5.06
N GLY A 108 -11.06 26.39 5.23
CA GLY A 108 -10.92 25.28 6.17
C GLY A 108 -10.11 24.13 5.60
N ASP A 109 -10.53 22.92 5.89
CA ASP A 109 -9.83 21.69 5.55
C ASP A 109 -10.40 21.00 4.31
N ILE A 110 -9.57 20.20 3.64
CA ILE A 110 -9.99 19.24 2.60
C ILE A 110 -9.70 17.84 3.14
N ALA A 111 -10.76 17.03 3.26
CA ALA A 111 -10.65 15.61 3.57
C ALA A 111 -11.10 14.78 2.36
N ASN A 112 -10.29 13.81 1.95
CA ASN A 112 -10.59 12.87 0.89
C ASN A 112 -10.51 11.44 1.40
N SER A 113 -11.58 10.67 1.20
CA SER A 113 -11.63 9.22 1.39
C SER A 113 -12.05 8.49 0.10
N GLY A 114 -12.36 9.25 -0.96
CA GLY A 114 -12.71 8.77 -2.29
C GLY A 114 -11.60 9.00 -3.31
N THR A 115 -11.97 9.28 -4.54
CA THR A 115 -11.05 9.57 -5.63
C THR A 115 -11.15 11.02 -6.08
N ILE A 116 -10.04 11.75 -6.03
CA ILE A 116 -9.87 13.06 -6.64
C ILE A 116 -8.81 12.94 -7.72
N GLY A 117 -9.20 13.11 -8.99
CA GLY A 117 -8.29 12.86 -10.10
C GLY A 117 -8.44 13.83 -11.26
N ALA A 118 -7.31 14.22 -11.83
CA ALA A 118 -7.28 14.98 -13.07
C ALA A 118 -6.38 14.30 -14.11
N ARG A 119 -6.70 14.50 -15.40
CA ARG A 119 -5.79 14.03 -16.46
C ARG A 119 -4.51 14.86 -16.53
N GLU A 120 -4.62 16.17 -16.27
CA GLU A 120 -3.50 17.11 -16.35
C GLU A 120 -3.05 17.53 -14.94
N ALA A 121 -3.87 18.28 -14.21
CA ALA A 121 -3.45 18.83 -12.93
C ALA A 121 -4.53 18.72 -11.84
N THR A 122 -4.13 18.19 -10.68
CA THR A 122 -4.87 18.24 -9.42
C THR A 122 -4.18 19.21 -8.49
N VAL A 123 -4.83 20.34 -8.20
CA VAL A 123 -4.30 21.39 -7.34
C VAL A 123 -5.23 21.59 -6.15
N MET A 124 -4.68 21.52 -4.93
CA MET A 124 -5.46 21.74 -3.71
C MET A 124 -4.77 22.76 -2.81
N THR A 125 -5.58 23.66 -2.24
CA THR A 125 -5.12 24.61 -1.21
C THR A 125 -6.13 24.64 -0.08
N ALA A 126 -5.69 24.40 1.17
CA ALA A 126 -6.59 24.32 2.33
C ALA A 126 -5.89 24.70 3.64
N GLY A 127 -6.62 24.70 4.75
CA GLY A 127 -6.09 24.73 6.11
C GLY A 127 -5.24 23.48 6.35
N ASN A 128 -5.91 22.35 6.41
CA ASN A 128 -5.28 21.02 6.38
C ASN A 128 -5.74 20.24 5.14
N ILE A 129 -4.91 19.33 4.68
CA ILE A 129 -5.26 18.37 3.63
C ILE A 129 -5.09 16.97 4.20
N VAL A 130 -6.17 16.18 4.22
CA VAL A 130 -6.18 14.81 4.74
C VAL A 130 -6.66 13.86 3.65
N ASN A 131 -5.79 12.99 3.18
CA ASN A 131 -6.13 11.87 2.31
C ASN A 131 -6.13 10.60 3.17
N GLN A 132 -7.28 9.94 3.34
CA GLN A 132 -7.46 8.87 4.31
C GLN A 132 -8.38 7.76 3.81
N GLY A 133 -8.38 6.61 4.50
CA GLY A 133 -9.36 5.55 4.28
C GLY A 133 -9.34 4.94 2.87
N GLY A 134 -8.15 4.81 2.26
CA GLY A 134 -8.01 4.34 0.88
C GLY A 134 -8.19 5.43 -0.18
N GLY A 135 -8.26 6.70 0.23
CA GLY A 135 -8.41 7.84 -0.68
C GLY A 135 -7.32 7.90 -1.76
N LEU A 136 -7.70 8.24 -2.98
CA LEU A 136 -6.79 8.44 -4.10
C LEU A 136 -6.79 9.91 -4.53
N ILE A 137 -5.59 10.50 -4.59
CA ILE A 137 -5.36 11.80 -5.24
C ILE A 137 -4.43 11.58 -6.42
N GLN A 138 -4.85 11.93 -7.64
CA GLN A 138 -4.02 11.68 -8.83
C GLN A 138 -4.08 12.79 -9.87
N GLY A 139 -3.04 12.86 -10.71
CA GLY A 139 -2.92 13.76 -11.85
C GLY A 139 -1.55 13.63 -12.52
N ALA A 140 -1.38 14.08 -13.77
CA ALA A 140 -0.03 14.21 -14.32
C ALA A 140 0.79 15.18 -13.44
N THR A 141 0.16 16.28 -13.00
CA THR A 141 0.71 17.14 -11.94
C THR A 141 -0.21 17.10 -10.73
N VAL A 142 0.36 16.90 -9.53
CA VAL A 142 -0.34 16.98 -8.25
C VAL A 142 0.36 18.03 -7.38
N ASP A 143 -0.32 19.13 -7.09
CA ASP A 143 0.21 20.21 -6.21
C ASP A 143 -0.75 20.40 -5.02
N LEU A 144 -0.33 19.95 -3.85
CA LEU A 144 -1.09 20.05 -2.61
C LEU A 144 -0.39 21.03 -1.68
N ALA A 145 -1.12 22.07 -1.27
CA ALA A 145 -0.61 23.11 -0.38
C ALA A 145 -1.52 23.26 0.84
N ALA A 146 -1.10 22.72 1.97
CA ALA A 146 -1.73 22.92 3.26
C ALA A 146 -1.08 24.11 3.99
N ARG A 147 -1.89 24.98 4.60
CA ARG A 147 -1.38 26.07 5.46
C ARG A 147 -0.81 25.52 6.77
N GLU A 148 -1.38 24.42 7.26
CA GLU A 148 -0.94 23.70 8.45
C GLU A 148 -0.39 22.33 8.06
N ASP A 149 -1.18 21.27 8.14
CA ASP A 149 -0.74 19.89 7.98
C ASP A 149 -1.24 19.25 6.70
N LEU A 150 -0.40 18.38 6.13
CA LEU A 150 -0.76 17.47 5.05
C LEU A 150 -0.58 16.04 5.53
N THR A 151 -1.68 15.27 5.54
CA THR A 151 -1.68 13.88 5.99
C THR A 151 -2.13 12.96 4.88
N ASN A 152 -1.34 11.92 4.59
CA ASN A 152 -1.73 10.79 3.76
C ASN A 152 -1.79 9.54 4.64
N LEU A 153 -2.99 9.15 5.05
CA LEU A 153 -3.24 8.05 5.98
C LEU A 153 -3.83 6.86 5.20
N VAL A 154 -3.06 5.78 5.05
CA VAL A 154 -3.51 4.55 4.36
C VAL A 154 -4.09 4.83 2.97
N SER A 155 -3.45 5.70 2.21
CA SER A 155 -4.01 6.27 0.99
C SER A 155 -2.93 6.45 -0.07
N LEU A 156 -3.33 6.73 -1.31
CA LEU A 156 -2.42 6.88 -2.44
C LEU A 156 -2.44 8.30 -2.99
N ILE A 157 -1.24 8.87 -3.19
CA ILE A 157 -1.02 10.07 -4.01
C ILE A 157 -0.19 9.66 -5.22
N LYS A 158 -0.66 9.93 -6.44
CA LYS A 158 -0.04 9.46 -7.68
C LYS A 158 0.05 10.54 -8.74
N GLY A 159 1.21 10.64 -9.41
CA GLY A 159 1.39 11.59 -10.52
C GLY A 159 2.78 11.54 -11.14
N ASP A 160 2.94 12.22 -12.30
CA ASP A 160 4.27 12.33 -12.90
C ASP A 160 5.11 13.39 -12.15
N ASN A 161 4.50 14.50 -11.76
CA ASN A 161 5.14 15.53 -10.94
C ASN A 161 4.30 15.80 -9.70
N ILE A 162 4.85 15.51 -8.53
CA ILE A 162 4.16 15.69 -7.25
C ILE A 162 4.89 16.72 -6.40
N ALA A 163 4.15 17.75 -5.96
CA ALA A 163 4.58 18.72 -4.97
C ALA A 163 3.62 18.70 -3.78
N LEU A 164 4.13 18.33 -2.61
CA LEU A 164 3.39 18.36 -1.35
C LEU A 164 4.03 19.42 -0.44
N LYS A 165 3.24 20.41 -0.05
CA LYS A 165 3.69 21.50 0.80
C LYS A 165 2.80 21.61 2.03
N ALA A 166 3.42 21.77 3.19
CA ALA A 166 2.73 22.08 4.44
C ALA A 166 3.44 23.22 5.15
N GLY A 167 2.66 24.13 5.70
CA GLY A 167 3.20 25.20 6.56
C GLY A 167 3.72 24.64 7.88
N ARG A 168 3.23 23.49 8.32
CA ARG A 168 3.64 22.77 9.52
C ARG A 168 4.19 21.40 9.15
N ASP A 169 3.38 20.36 9.16
CA ASP A 169 3.85 18.96 9.06
C ASP A 169 3.34 18.25 7.82
N ILE A 170 4.16 17.34 7.29
CA ILE A 170 3.75 16.32 6.32
C ILE A 170 3.85 14.95 6.98
N ALA A 171 2.73 14.22 7.05
CA ALA A 171 2.67 12.88 7.58
C ALA A 171 2.21 11.87 6.53
N LEU A 172 3.03 10.87 6.24
CA LEU A 172 2.69 9.70 5.43
C LEU A 172 2.60 8.50 6.35
N THR A 173 1.38 8.07 6.72
CA THR A 173 1.16 7.13 7.81
C THR A 173 0.43 5.87 7.35
N SER A 174 1.07 4.73 7.54
CA SER A 174 0.46 3.41 7.45
C SER A 174 -0.17 3.03 8.78
N THR A 175 -1.02 2.02 8.81
CA THR A 175 -1.68 1.55 10.04
C THR A 175 -1.48 0.05 10.22
N ALA A 176 -1.60 -0.40 11.46
CA ALA A 176 -1.60 -1.79 11.82
C ALA A 176 -2.93 -2.15 12.51
N ALA A 177 -3.41 -3.37 12.27
CA ALA A 177 -4.57 -3.94 12.93
C ALA A 177 -4.19 -5.18 13.72
N SER A 178 -4.79 -5.32 14.92
CA SER A 178 -4.60 -6.48 15.78
C SER A 178 -5.77 -7.43 15.66
N GLU A 179 -5.47 -8.71 15.54
CA GLU A 179 -6.43 -9.80 15.45
C GLU A 179 -6.19 -10.78 16.61
N ASN A 180 -7.27 -11.36 17.14
CA ASN A 180 -7.20 -12.36 18.20
C ASN A 180 -8.27 -13.44 17.96
N PHE A 181 -7.80 -14.65 17.71
CA PHE A 181 -8.62 -15.85 17.45
C PHE A 181 -8.46 -16.89 18.57
N GLY A 182 -8.29 -16.45 19.80
CA GLY A 182 -8.15 -17.31 20.97
C GLY A 182 -6.75 -17.89 21.12
N SER A 183 -6.43 -18.97 20.42
CA SER A 183 -5.10 -19.60 20.48
C SER A 183 -4.05 -18.87 19.64
N THR A 184 -4.46 -18.02 18.72
CA THR A 184 -3.59 -17.22 17.88
C THR A 184 -3.97 -15.75 17.96
N TRP A 185 -2.98 -14.89 17.98
CA TRP A 185 -3.15 -13.43 17.95
C TRP A 185 -2.02 -12.78 17.18
N GLY A 186 -2.22 -11.56 16.75
CA GLY A 186 -1.17 -10.84 16.05
C GLY A 186 -1.57 -9.42 15.69
N THR A 187 -0.56 -8.67 15.27
CA THR A 187 -0.72 -7.34 14.69
C THR A 187 -0.07 -7.34 13.32
N ARG A 188 -0.76 -6.87 12.31
CA ARG A 188 -0.24 -6.78 10.94
C ARG A 188 -0.47 -5.38 10.40
N VAL A 189 0.41 -4.94 9.51
CA VAL A 189 0.16 -3.73 8.71
C VAL A 189 -1.13 -3.97 7.91
N SER A 190 -2.16 -3.18 8.20
CA SER A 190 -3.51 -3.30 7.63
C SER A 190 -3.76 -2.34 6.48
N GLY A 191 -3.00 -1.26 6.42
CA GLY A 191 -3.06 -0.30 5.34
C GLY A 191 -1.75 0.47 5.19
N VAL A 192 -1.38 0.76 3.94
CA VAL A 192 -0.11 1.39 3.61
C VAL A 192 -0.34 2.75 2.98
N SER A 193 0.33 3.77 3.51
CA SER A 193 0.42 5.09 2.90
C SER A 193 1.42 5.05 1.75
N ARG A 194 1.00 5.49 0.55
CA ARG A 194 1.82 5.43 -0.66
C ARG A 194 1.88 6.76 -1.37
N VAL A 195 3.07 7.03 -1.93
CA VAL A 195 3.28 8.10 -2.92
C VAL A 195 4.00 7.48 -4.13
N GLU A 196 3.39 7.60 -5.31
CA GLU A 196 3.95 7.13 -6.58
C GLU A 196 4.15 8.32 -7.52
N ALA A 197 5.39 8.67 -7.80
CA ALA A 197 5.73 9.87 -8.56
C ALA A 197 6.71 9.59 -9.72
N GLY A 198 6.68 10.44 -10.75
CA GLY A 198 7.81 10.63 -11.65
C GLY A 198 8.89 11.43 -10.92
N ASN A 199 8.58 12.67 -10.56
CA ASN A 199 9.39 13.54 -9.70
C ASN A 199 8.62 13.88 -8.43
N LEU A 200 9.31 13.98 -7.28
CA LEU A 200 8.70 14.26 -5.99
C LEU A 200 9.39 15.42 -5.26
N ASN A 201 8.59 16.37 -4.77
CA ASN A 201 9.05 17.40 -3.86
C ASN A 201 8.12 17.48 -2.64
N LEU A 202 8.66 17.12 -1.46
CA LEU A 202 8.01 17.32 -0.17
C LEU A 202 8.68 18.49 0.55
N HIS A 203 7.87 19.45 1.00
CA HIS A 203 8.36 20.59 1.76
C HIS A 203 7.45 20.86 2.96
N ALA A 204 7.96 20.64 4.17
CA ALA A 204 7.29 20.95 5.42
C ALA A 204 7.99 22.13 6.12
N GLY A 205 7.21 23.05 6.64
CA GLY A 205 7.74 24.15 7.47
C GLY A 205 8.29 23.66 8.81
N ARG A 206 7.82 22.51 9.29
CA ARG A 206 8.29 21.88 10.53
C ARG A 206 8.80 20.47 10.25
N ASP A 207 7.96 19.43 10.27
CA ASP A 207 8.39 18.05 10.26
C ASP A 207 7.88 17.27 9.04
N ILE A 208 8.67 16.29 8.59
CA ILE A 208 8.25 15.24 7.68
C ILE A 208 8.34 13.91 8.43
N ALA A 209 7.20 13.23 8.62
CA ALA A 209 7.14 11.92 9.25
C ALA A 209 6.60 10.87 8.26
N LEU A 210 7.35 9.79 8.07
CA LEU A 210 6.98 8.62 7.30
C LEU A 210 6.90 7.42 8.25
N THR A 211 5.70 6.90 8.52
CA THR A 211 5.51 5.74 9.40
C THR A 211 5.15 4.51 8.58
N ALA A 212 6.11 3.60 8.38
CA ALA A 212 6.00 2.42 7.52
C ALA A 212 5.41 2.73 6.13
N ALA A 213 5.70 3.92 5.61
CA ALA A 213 5.18 4.43 4.35
C ALA A 213 6.03 3.98 3.15
N GLN A 214 5.42 3.95 1.97
CA GLN A 214 6.08 3.62 0.71
C GLN A 214 6.08 4.82 -0.22
N VAL A 215 7.27 5.31 -0.54
CA VAL A 215 7.51 6.39 -1.51
C VAL A 215 8.31 5.84 -2.67
N SER A 216 7.70 5.80 -3.85
CA SER A 216 8.31 5.30 -5.07
C SER A 216 8.36 6.41 -6.12
N VAL A 217 9.56 6.78 -6.53
CA VAL A 217 9.82 7.87 -7.48
C VAL A 217 10.66 7.34 -8.63
N LYS A 218 10.25 7.63 -9.86
CA LYS A 218 10.96 7.15 -11.06
C LYS A 218 12.24 7.93 -11.31
N ASP A 219 12.20 9.24 -11.07
CA ASP A 219 13.29 10.18 -11.35
C ASP A 219 13.83 10.74 -10.02
N ASP A 220 13.79 12.05 -9.85
CA ASP A 220 14.39 12.72 -8.70
C ASP A 220 13.39 12.93 -7.55
N ALA A 221 13.86 12.79 -6.31
CA ALA A 221 13.08 13.04 -5.12
C ALA A 221 13.80 13.99 -4.15
N ARG A 222 13.04 14.93 -3.57
CA ARG A 222 13.52 15.85 -2.55
C ARG A 222 12.52 15.91 -1.40
N LEU A 223 13.01 15.64 -0.20
CA LEU A 223 12.29 15.81 1.07
C LEU A 223 13.00 16.89 1.89
N GLN A 224 12.30 17.97 2.22
CA GLN A 224 12.86 19.06 2.99
C GLN A 224 11.94 19.44 4.14
N ALA A 225 12.44 19.34 5.35
CA ALA A 225 11.77 19.77 6.58
C ALA A 225 12.49 20.96 7.22
N GLY A 226 11.73 21.91 7.75
CA GLY A 226 12.29 23.03 8.50
C GLY A 226 12.85 22.61 9.85
N ARG A 227 12.39 21.47 10.40
CA ARG A 227 12.88 20.89 11.66
C ARG A 227 13.37 19.47 11.41
N ASP A 228 12.51 18.45 11.52
CA ASP A 228 12.94 17.05 11.57
C ASP A 228 12.39 16.24 10.39
N ILE A 229 13.19 15.27 9.91
CA ILE A 229 12.73 14.18 9.06
C ILE A 229 12.80 12.90 9.88
N ALA A 230 11.66 12.19 10.02
CA ALA A 230 11.55 10.95 10.74
C ALA A 230 11.03 9.83 9.83
N LEU A 231 11.82 8.76 9.66
CA LEU A 231 11.42 7.52 9.02
C LEU A 231 11.17 6.49 10.12
N GLU A 232 9.90 6.31 10.47
CA GLU A 232 9.43 5.54 11.61
C GLU A 232 8.90 4.16 11.21
N THR A 233 8.74 3.29 12.22
CA THR A 233 8.29 1.91 12.05
C THR A 233 6.87 1.70 12.56
N LEU A 234 6.22 0.64 12.05
CA LEU A 234 5.12 -0.08 12.69
C LEU A 234 5.64 -1.45 13.15
N THR A 235 5.02 -2.02 14.17
CA THR A 235 5.37 -3.36 14.65
C THR A 235 4.33 -4.36 14.17
N GLU A 236 4.78 -5.38 13.44
CA GLU A 236 4.02 -6.60 13.21
C GLU A 236 4.36 -7.63 14.28
N SER A 237 3.36 -8.40 14.72
CA SER A 237 3.56 -9.47 15.67
C SER A 237 2.66 -10.66 15.35
N HIS A 238 3.13 -11.85 15.71
CA HIS A 238 2.35 -13.07 15.65
C HIS A 238 2.59 -13.88 16.92
N GLY A 239 1.50 -14.38 17.50
CA GLY A 239 1.55 -15.23 18.67
C GLY A 239 0.62 -16.42 18.52
N GLU A 240 1.08 -17.56 19.05
CA GLU A 240 0.33 -18.79 19.11
C GLU A 240 0.46 -19.43 20.50
N SER A 241 -0.61 -19.94 21.07
CA SER A 241 -0.60 -20.66 22.33
C SER A 241 -1.56 -21.83 22.28
N LEU A 242 -1.02 -23.02 22.16
CA LEU A 242 -1.77 -24.27 22.19
C LEU A 242 -1.55 -24.98 23.52
N VAL A 243 -2.58 -25.22 24.28
CA VAL A 243 -2.54 -25.94 25.55
C VAL A 243 -3.42 -27.17 25.46
N LEU A 244 -2.83 -28.35 25.25
CA LEU A 244 -3.54 -29.61 25.23
C LEU A 244 -3.82 -30.09 26.65
N ASN A 245 -2.89 -29.89 27.59
CA ASN A 245 -3.04 -30.14 29.02
C ASN A 245 -1.89 -29.44 29.79
N ALA A 246 -1.87 -29.60 31.12
CA ALA A 246 -0.90 -28.92 31.98
C ALA A 246 0.58 -29.23 31.68
N ARG A 247 0.89 -30.24 30.85
CA ARG A 247 2.27 -30.68 30.53
C ARG A 247 2.48 -30.95 29.04
N ASN A 248 1.55 -30.48 28.20
CA ASN A 248 1.68 -30.49 26.75
C ASN A 248 1.19 -29.14 26.24
N ARG A 249 2.14 -28.26 25.99
CA ARG A 249 1.91 -26.85 25.62
C ARG A 249 2.92 -26.45 24.54
N HIS A 250 2.41 -25.67 23.61
CA HIS A 250 3.21 -24.96 22.63
C HIS A 250 2.93 -23.46 22.72
N ARG A 251 3.96 -22.63 22.68
CA ARG A 251 3.82 -21.17 22.56
C ARG A 251 4.86 -20.68 21.58
N LEU A 252 4.42 -19.82 20.68
CA LEU A 252 5.27 -19.10 19.74
C LEU A 252 4.89 -17.62 19.81
N SER A 253 5.88 -16.76 19.81
CA SER A 253 5.67 -15.32 19.64
C SER A 253 6.77 -14.76 18.75
N THR A 254 6.41 -13.96 17.77
CA THR A 254 7.34 -13.24 16.91
C THR A 254 6.91 -11.79 16.79
N SER A 255 7.88 -10.90 16.63
CA SER A 255 7.64 -9.47 16.42
C SER A 255 8.69 -8.93 15.46
N ALA A 256 8.27 -8.07 14.53
CA ALA A 256 9.15 -7.43 13.56
C ALA A 256 8.77 -5.97 13.36
N GLU A 257 9.76 -5.08 13.36
CA GLU A 257 9.54 -3.67 13.00
C GLU A 257 9.55 -3.50 11.48
N ILE A 258 8.50 -2.90 10.95
CA ILE A 258 8.34 -2.57 9.53
C ILE A 258 8.62 -1.09 9.35
N GLY A 259 9.72 -0.76 8.69
CA GLY A 259 10.13 0.61 8.43
C GLY A 259 9.55 1.20 7.15
N SER A 260 9.86 2.46 6.91
CA SER A 260 9.47 3.16 5.69
C SER A 260 10.46 2.87 4.56
N THR A 261 9.94 2.84 3.32
CA THR A 261 10.73 2.66 2.09
C THR A 261 10.63 3.91 1.25
N VAL A 262 11.78 4.47 0.86
CA VAL A 262 11.88 5.61 -0.06
C VAL A 262 12.82 5.25 -1.19
N THR A 263 12.30 5.12 -2.40
CA THR A 263 13.07 4.75 -3.59
C THR A 263 12.96 5.84 -4.65
N ALA A 264 14.09 6.30 -5.16
CA ALA A 264 14.16 7.18 -6.32
C ALA A 264 15.08 6.56 -7.39
N GLY A 265 14.64 6.53 -8.65
CA GLY A 265 15.45 6.06 -9.77
C GLY A 265 16.53 7.06 -10.19
N GLY A 266 16.38 8.34 -9.83
CA GLY A 266 17.33 9.42 -10.00
C GLY A 266 18.05 9.78 -8.70
N ASN A 267 18.18 11.08 -8.45
CA ASN A 267 18.76 11.61 -7.23
C ASN A 267 17.73 11.64 -6.07
N LEU A 268 18.17 11.35 -4.86
CA LEU A 268 17.36 11.47 -3.65
C LEU A 268 18.05 12.39 -2.65
N THR A 269 17.33 13.44 -2.24
CA THR A 269 17.84 14.41 -1.28
C THR A 269 16.91 14.52 -0.09
N LEU A 270 17.43 14.28 1.12
CA LEU A 270 16.75 14.49 2.39
C LEU A 270 17.45 15.63 3.13
N VAL A 271 16.73 16.69 3.49
CA VAL A 271 17.30 17.85 4.23
C VAL A 271 16.41 18.16 5.41
N ALA A 272 16.94 17.98 6.60
CA ALA A 272 16.31 18.34 7.85
C ALA A 272 16.98 19.63 8.43
N GLY A 273 16.18 20.57 8.91
CA GLY A 273 16.70 21.76 9.58
C GLY A 273 17.33 21.47 10.93
N GLN A 274 16.92 20.37 11.59
CA GLN A 274 17.50 19.86 12.84
C GLN A 274 17.94 18.42 12.65
N ASP A 275 17.07 17.42 12.87
CA ASP A 275 17.46 16.02 12.92
C ASP A 275 16.90 15.21 11.75
N ALA A 276 17.71 14.28 11.24
CA ALA A 276 17.28 13.22 10.34
C ALA A 276 17.35 11.86 11.06
N ASN A 277 16.18 11.32 11.39
CA ASN A 277 16.04 10.08 12.15
C ASN A 277 15.46 8.99 11.27
N ALA A 278 16.07 7.81 11.27
CA ALA A 278 15.57 6.65 10.53
C ALA A 278 15.74 5.37 11.33
N ARG A 279 14.67 4.57 11.42
CA ARG A 279 14.66 3.27 12.07
C ARG A 279 14.13 2.20 11.12
N ALA A 280 14.88 1.11 10.93
CA ALA A 280 14.57 0.03 10.00
C ALA A 280 14.14 0.51 8.61
N ALA A 281 14.63 1.68 8.17
CA ALA A 281 14.22 2.33 6.93
C ALA A 281 15.06 1.85 5.74
N GLU A 282 14.44 1.77 4.58
CA GLU A 282 15.11 1.50 3.31
C GLU A 282 15.04 2.73 2.41
N VAL A 283 16.20 3.33 2.14
CA VAL A 283 16.34 4.55 1.35
C VAL A 283 17.29 4.28 0.20
N THR A 284 16.79 4.32 -1.04
CA THR A 284 17.55 3.96 -2.23
C THR A 284 17.44 5.05 -3.29
N ALA A 285 18.59 5.50 -3.79
CA ALA A 285 18.70 6.34 -4.96
C ALA A 285 19.41 5.58 -6.09
N GLY A 286 18.88 5.65 -7.30
CA GLY A 286 19.53 5.09 -8.50
C GLY A 286 20.70 5.92 -8.98
N LYS A 287 20.90 7.10 -8.42
CA LYS A 287 22.04 7.99 -8.63
C LYS A 287 22.56 8.49 -7.29
N GLN A 288 22.65 9.77 -7.08
CA GLN A 288 23.18 10.34 -5.86
C GLN A 288 22.16 10.31 -4.72
N LEU A 289 22.58 9.82 -3.55
CA LEU A 289 21.87 9.97 -2.29
C LEU A 289 22.55 11.05 -1.45
N ALA A 290 21.81 12.08 -1.05
CA ALA A 290 22.28 13.12 -0.16
C ALA A 290 21.37 13.23 1.06
N VAL A 291 21.93 13.11 2.26
CA VAL A 291 21.23 13.31 3.52
C VAL A 291 21.95 14.41 4.29
N GLY A 292 21.22 15.46 4.65
CA GLY A 292 21.74 16.57 5.43
C GLY A 292 20.83 16.88 6.61
N ALA A 293 21.44 17.19 7.75
CA ALA A 293 20.75 17.66 8.94
C ALA A 293 21.50 18.84 9.56
N GLY A 294 20.75 19.74 10.13
CA GLY A 294 21.33 20.89 10.85
C GLY A 294 21.95 20.51 12.19
N ARG A 295 21.55 19.35 12.75
CA ARG A 295 22.05 18.87 14.05
C ARG A 295 22.52 17.41 13.94
N ASP A 296 21.60 16.43 13.99
CA ASP A 296 21.97 15.02 14.08
C ASP A 296 21.41 14.18 12.92
N ILE A 297 22.17 13.18 12.47
CA ILE A 297 21.71 12.11 11.58
C ILE A 297 21.78 10.80 12.35
N ASN A 298 20.62 10.22 12.68
CA ASN A 298 20.49 8.99 13.45
C ASN A 298 19.90 7.88 12.60
N LEU A 299 20.74 6.93 12.19
CA LEU A 299 20.33 5.75 11.43
C LEU A 299 20.40 4.53 12.35
N VAL A 300 19.24 4.04 12.79
CA VAL A 300 19.11 3.01 13.81
C VAL A 300 18.49 1.74 13.21
N ALA A 301 19.02 0.59 13.58
CA ALA A 301 18.40 -0.69 13.23
C ALA A 301 17.08 -0.86 13.99
N GLY A 302 16.09 -1.46 13.36
CA GLY A 302 14.93 -2.04 14.02
C GLY A 302 15.25 -3.41 14.58
N ALA A 303 14.26 -4.03 15.21
CA ALA A 303 14.39 -5.34 15.80
C ALA A 303 13.40 -6.34 15.21
N GLU A 304 13.85 -7.57 15.02
CA GLU A 304 13.02 -8.76 14.89
C GLU A 304 13.28 -9.64 16.11
N THR A 305 12.23 -10.06 16.80
CA THR A 305 12.35 -10.91 17.99
C THR A 305 11.44 -12.13 17.87
N GLY A 306 11.82 -13.21 18.53
CA GLY A 306 10.97 -14.37 18.61
C GLY A 306 11.23 -15.17 19.88
N SER A 307 10.20 -15.83 20.37
CA SER A 307 10.28 -16.79 21.46
C SER A 307 9.46 -18.02 21.12
N ALA A 308 10.01 -19.18 21.44
CA ALA A 308 9.32 -20.45 21.31
C ALA A 308 9.44 -21.24 22.62
N TYR A 309 8.35 -21.87 23.03
CA TYR A 309 8.27 -22.74 24.21
C TYR A 309 7.46 -23.97 23.87
N ASP A 310 8.09 -25.13 24.01
CA ASP A 310 7.47 -26.45 23.86
C ASP A 310 7.61 -27.26 25.13
N GLU A 311 6.51 -27.75 25.67
CA GLU A 311 6.47 -28.71 26.75
C GLU A 311 5.68 -29.94 26.30
N VAL A 312 6.37 -31.09 26.23
CA VAL A 312 5.78 -32.34 25.76
C VAL A 312 6.03 -33.42 26.79
N ARG A 313 4.95 -34.04 27.24
CA ARG A 313 5.01 -35.22 28.10
C ARG A 313 4.22 -36.36 27.52
N TYR A 314 4.86 -37.50 27.26
CA TYR A 314 4.23 -38.72 26.81
C TYR A 314 4.75 -39.96 27.58
N LYS A 315 3.90 -40.98 27.63
CA LYS A 315 4.18 -42.24 28.28
C LYS A 315 4.20 -43.39 27.27
N THR A 316 5.34 -44.03 27.12
CA THR A 316 5.49 -45.24 26.32
C THR A 316 5.26 -46.46 27.20
N LYS A 317 4.34 -47.32 26.87
CA LYS A 317 4.06 -48.58 27.55
C LYS A 317 4.68 -49.74 26.76
N ARG A 318 5.36 -50.67 27.45
CA ARG A 318 5.83 -51.98 26.96
C ARG A 318 5.22 -53.06 27.84
N PHE A 319 5.35 -54.35 27.43
CA PHE A 319 4.66 -55.48 28.06
C PHE A 319 4.89 -55.54 29.62
N LEU A 320 6.09 -55.21 30.12
CA LEU A 320 6.43 -55.25 31.53
C LEU A 320 7.00 -53.92 32.07
N SER A 321 6.96 -52.86 31.30
CA SER A 321 7.53 -51.57 31.72
C SER A 321 6.83 -50.40 31.14
N SER A 322 6.99 -49.23 31.74
CA SER A 322 6.56 -47.97 31.15
C SER A 322 7.63 -46.90 31.36
N LYS A 323 7.86 -46.09 30.35
CA LYS A 323 8.75 -44.93 30.39
C LYS A 323 7.94 -43.66 30.17
N THR A 324 8.09 -42.71 31.07
CA THR A 324 7.55 -41.35 30.87
C THR A 324 8.69 -40.44 30.40
N THR A 325 8.51 -39.78 29.32
CA THR A 325 9.43 -38.77 28.82
C THR A 325 8.72 -37.40 28.99
N HIS A 326 9.43 -36.45 29.55
CA HIS A 326 9.00 -35.06 29.68
C HIS A 326 10.13 -34.18 29.15
N THR A 327 9.86 -33.43 28.13
CA THR A 327 10.79 -32.55 27.45
C THR A 327 10.25 -31.13 27.49
N ILE A 328 11.10 -30.20 27.83
CA ILE A 328 10.83 -28.76 27.76
C ILE A 328 11.92 -28.17 26.87
N THR A 329 11.53 -27.46 25.87
CA THR A 329 12.42 -26.70 24.96
C THR A 329 11.95 -25.25 24.95
N SER A 330 12.89 -24.33 25.17
CA SER A 330 12.63 -22.90 25.00
C SER A 330 13.77 -22.27 24.20
N SER A 331 13.43 -21.32 23.37
CA SER A 331 14.40 -20.51 22.63
C SER A 331 13.87 -19.09 22.50
N ASP A 332 14.74 -18.13 22.73
CA ASP A 332 14.52 -16.73 22.48
C ASP A 332 15.58 -16.26 21.49
N TRP A 333 15.20 -15.41 20.56
CA TRP A 333 16.13 -14.83 19.60
C TRP A 333 15.78 -13.38 19.31
N GLU A 334 16.79 -12.60 18.97
CA GLU A 334 16.67 -11.24 18.50
C GLU A 334 17.61 -11.04 17.31
N GLN A 335 17.13 -10.39 16.26
CA GLN A 335 17.89 -10.03 15.08
C GLN A 335 17.66 -8.55 14.77
N ALA A 336 18.75 -7.85 14.46
CA ALA A 336 18.65 -6.47 14.01
C ALA A 336 18.16 -6.41 12.56
N LYS A 337 17.17 -5.53 12.30
CA LYS A 337 16.74 -5.16 10.97
C LYS A 337 17.40 -3.84 10.57
N ALA A 338 18.37 -3.92 9.69
CA ALA A 338 19.17 -2.75 9.32
C ALA A 338 18.34 -1.62 8.72
N SER A 339 18.72 -0.37 9.00
CA SER A 339 18.40 0.76 8.15
C SER A 339 19.40 0.81 7.00
N THR A 340 18.92 0.84 5.76
CA THR A 340 19.75 0.79 4.55
C THR A 340 19.61 2.08 3.76
N PHE A 341 20.73 2.72 3.48
CA PHE A 341 20.82 3.96 2.70
C PHE A 341 21.82 3.73 1.57
N THR A 342 21.33 3.65 0.34
CA THR A 342 22.15 3.33 -0.85
C THR A 342 21.96 4.36 -1.96
N GLY A 343 23.03 4.65 -2.66
CA GLY A 343 23.06 5.46 -3.86
C GLY A 343 24.26 5.09 -4.71
N ASP A 344 24.11 5.17 -6.04
CA ASP A 344 25.25 5.11 -6.96
C ASP A 344 26.02 6.42 -6.87
N THR A 345 27.34 6.34 -6.85
CA THR A 345 28.26 7.50 -6.79
C THR A 345 28.79 7.85 -8.17
#